data_554c894849e501dbfabfbb5bb327419f
#
_entry.id   554c894849e501dbfabfbb5bb327419f
#
_cell.length_a   1.000
_cell.length_b   1.000
_cell.length_c   1.000
_cell.angle_alpha   90.00
_cell.angle_beta   90.00
_cell.angle_gamma   90.00
#
_symmetry.space_group_name_H-M   'P 1'
#
loop_
_entity.id
_entity.type
_entity.pdbx_description
1 polymer ?
#
loop_
_entity_poly.entity_id
_entity_poly.type
_entity_poly.pdbx_seq_one_letter_code
_entity_poly.pdbx_strand_id
1 'polypeptide(L)'
;RIGDWIKVEGVIEGVVENIGFRSTVIRKFDKSLAIIPNFQFAENAVINNTRKTNWSISWIITLQYDTTIDQLKKIRDEIENHINKGEDYDQSVGVAVRVDKFSDSSIDMYVRCFTKTNSWTNYLKVKENLALEIKKIVEGKGAAFAFPSQSIYVEKK
;
A
#
# COMPACT_ATOMS: atom_id res chain seq x y z
N ARG A 1 24.22 -6.91 1.30
CA ARG A 1 25.45 -6.13 1.14
C ARG A 1 25.39 -4.92 2.05
N ILE A 2 26.56 -4.32 2.34
CA ILE A 2 26.63 -3.02 3.03
C ILE A 2 25.90 -1.99 2.17
N GLY A 3 25.06 -1.15 2.80
CA GLY A 3 24.18 -0.19 2.14
C GLY A 3 22.80 -0.71 1.78
N ASP A 4 22.54 -2.01 1.81
CA ASP A 4 21.21 -2.55 1.52
C ASP A 4 20.24 -2.27 2.67
N TRP A 5 19.06 -1.79 2.34
CA TRP A 5 17.91 -1.77 3.24
C TRP A 5 17.30 -3.17 3.31
N ILE A 6 17.38 -3.78 4.48
CA ILE A 6 16.86 -5.11 4.74
C ILE A 6 15.86 -5.10 5.89
N LYS A 7 14.96 -6.08 5.85
CA LYS A 7 14.09 -6.43 6.96
C LYS A 7 14.30 -7.90 7.29
N VAL A 8 14.65 -8.19 8.53
CA VAL A 8 14.70 -9.54 9.09
C VAL A 8 13.43 -9.70 9.92
N GLU A 9 12.54 -10.59 9.49
CA GLU A 9 11.22 -10.73 10.09
C GLU A 9 11.31 -11.07 11.59
N GLY A 10 10.54 -10.33 12.40
CA GLY A 10 10.53 -10.49 13.86
C GLY A 10 11.78 -9.97 14.60
N VAL A 11 12.81 -9.50 13.87
CA VAL A 11 14.09 -9.11 14.45
C VAL A 11 14.39 -7.63 14.25
N ILE A 12 14.59 -7.18 12.99
CA ILE A 12 15.08 -5.84 12.71
C ILE A 12 14.72 -5.37 11.29
N GLU A 13 14.60 -4.05 11.13
CA GLU A 13 14.57 -3.39 9.82
C GLU A 13 15.51 -2.17 9.81
N GLY A 14 16.28 -2.03 8.75
CA GLY A 14 17.23 -0.92 8.59
C GLY A 14 18.22 -1.13 7.45
N VAL A 15 19.23 -0.27 7.41
CA VAL A 15 20.29 -0.31 6.40
C VAL A 15 21.54 -1.00 6.97
N VAL A 16 22.07 -1.97 6.23
CA VAL A 16 23.30 -2.68 6.61
C VAL A 16 24.48 -1.71 6.58
N GLU A 17 25.09 -1.48 7.72
CA GLU A 17 26.24 -0.57 7.85
C GLU A 17 27.58 -1.31 7.85
N ASN A 18 27.64 -2.47 8.51
CA ASN A 18 28.83 -3.31 8.53
C ASN A 18 28.45 -4.78 8.69
N ILE A 19 29.21 -5.66 8.08
CA ILE A 19 29.07 -7.11 8.19
C ILE A 19 30.37 -7.67 8.77
N GLY A 20 30.31 -8.06 10.05
CA GLY A 20 31.41 -8.70 10.75
C GLY A 20 31.35 -10.23 10.71
N PHE A 21 32.34 -10.87 11.31
CA PHE A 21 32.41 -12.34 11.37
C PHE A 21 31.27 -12.97 12.20
N ARG A 22 30.93 -12.36 13.34
CA ARG A 22 29.92 -12.88 14.27
C ARG A 22 28.62 -12.09 14.31
N SER A 23 28.67 -10.83 13.87
CA SER A 23 27.54 -9.91 13.93
C SER A 23 27.54 -8.95 12.76
N THR A 24 26.34 -8.48 12.42
CA THR A 24 26.08 -7.45 11.42
C THR A 24 25.54 -6.21 12.13
N VAL A 25 26.04 -5.05 11.75
CA VAL A 25 25.59 -3.75 12.27
C VAL A 25 24.57 -3.16 11.31
N ILE A 26 23.41 -2.82 11.84
CA ILE A 26 22.30 -2.25 11.07
C ILE A 26 21.96 -0.87 11.64
N ARG A 27 21.88 0.13 10.76
CA ARG A 27 21.38 1.47 11.05
C ARG A 27 19.89 1.49 10.87
N LYS A 28 19.16 1.64 11.96
CA LYS A 28 17.69 1.81 11.92
C LYS A 28 17.29 3.17 11.34
N PHE A 29 16.03 3.33 10.97
CA PHE A 29 15.53 4.59 10.41
C PHE A 29 15.50 5.73 11.43
N ASP A 30 15.40 5.43 12.73
CA ASP A 30 15.55 6.39 13.83
C ASP A 30 17.02 6.77 14.11
N LYS A 31 17.96 6.28 13.26
CA LYS A 31 19.42 6.49 13.34
C LYS A 31 20.11 5.74 14.47
N SER A 32 19.41 4.95 15.28
CA SER A 32 20.04 4.05 16.24
C SER A 32 20.81 2.92 15.55
N LEU A 33 21.86 2.40 16.20
CA LEU A 33 22.62 1.23 15.75
C LEU A 33 22.10 -0.01 16.45
N ALA A 34 21.89 -1.06 15.67
CA ALA A 34 21.60 -2.39 16.18
C ALA A 34 22.69 -3.36 15.74
N ILE A 35 23.19 -4.16 16.69
CA ILE A 35 24.19 -5.19 16.44
C ILE A 35 23.46 -6.54 16.51
N ILE A 36 23.36 -7.22 15.38
CA ILE A 36 22.58 -8.45 15.24
C ILE A 36 23.53 -9.62 15.02
N PRO A 37 23.49 -10.67 15.84
CA PRO A 37 24.27 -11.88 15.63
C PRO A 37 23.95 -12.52 14.28
N ASN A 38 24.97 -12.97 13.55
CA ASN A 38 24.79 -13.48 12.18
C ASN A 38 23.88 -14.71 12.08
N PHE A 39 23.75 -15.51 13.13
CA PHE A 39 22.83 -16.65 13.13
C PHE A 39 21.38 -16.24 12.95
N GLN A 40 20.96 -15.04 13.40
CA GLN A 40 19.61 -14.53 13.21
C GLN A 40 19.21 -14.40 11.73
N PHE A 41 20.19 -14.13 10.86
CA PHE A 41 19.97 -14.09 9.41
C PHE A 41 19.84 -15.48 8.77
N ALA A 42 20.34 -16.51 9.44
CA ALA A 42 20.19 -17.89 8.98
C ALA A 42 18.86 -18.52 9.42
N GLU A 43 18.32 -18.06 10.55
CA GLU A 43 17.08 -18.60 11.14
C GLU A 43 15.81 -17.87 10.68
N ASN A 44 15.94 -16.65 10.18
CA ASN A 44 14.79 -15.82 9.83
C ASN A 44 14.78 -15.43 8.35
N ALA A 45 13.61 -15.13 7.82
CA ALA A 45 13.48 -14.62 6.47
C ALA A 45 14.11 -13.23 6.35
N VAL A 46 14.97 -13.04 5.35
CA VAL A 46 15.63 -11.75 5.06
C VAL A 46 15.04 -11.16 3.79
N ILE A 47 14.29 -10.08 3.94
CA ILE A 47 13.71 -9.33 2.82
C ILE A 47 14.66 -8.18 2.47
N ASN A 48 15.10 -8.11 1.21
CA ASN A 48 15.94 -7.01 0.73
C ASN A 48 15.09 -5.98 -0.02
N ASN A 49 14.83 -4.86 0.63
CA ASN A 49 14.01 -3.78 0.08
C ASN A 49 14.76 -2.95 -0.97
N THR A 50 16.09 -2.87 -0.93
CA THR A 50 16.88 -2.19 -1.96
C THR A 50 16.78 -2.88 -3.31
N ARG A 51 16.56 -4.21 -3.33
CA ARG A 51 16.48 -5.01 -4.55
C ARG A 51 15.06 -5.17 -5.09
N LYS A 52 14.09 -4.45 -4.54
CA LYS A 52 12.75 -4.39 -5.15
C LYS A 52 12.84 -3.77 -6.53
N THR A 53 12.18 -4.39 -7.48
CA THR A 53 12.02 -3.83 -8.82
C THR A 53 10.93 -2.77 -8.85
N ASN A 54 9.85 -3.01 -8.09
CA ASN A 54 8.64 -2.20 -8.05
C ASN A 54 8.12 -2.12 -6.61
N TRP A 55 7.39 -1.06 -6.30
CA TRP A 55 6.62 -0.96 -5.08
C TRP A 55 5.15 -1.24 -5.37
N SER A 56 4.55 -2.11 -4.56
CA SER A 56 3.11 -2.38 -4.64
C SER A 56 2.33 -1.33 -3.87
N ILE A 57 1.26 -0.81 -4.48
CA ILE A 57 0.19 -0.07 -3.81
C ILE A 57 -1.02 -1.00 -3.78
N SER A 58 -1.52 -1.29 -2.60
CA SER A 58 -2.69 -2.16 -2.41
C SER A 58 -3.60 -1.52 -1.36
N TRP A 59 -4.81 -1.15 -1.76
CA TRP A 59 -5.79 -0.49 -0.91
C TRP A 59 -7.16 -1.11 -1.03
N ILE A 60 -7.92 -1.00 0.05
CA ILE A 60 -9.38 -1.16 0.06
C ILE A 60 -9.98 0.24 0.17
N ILE A 61 -10.77 0.60 -0.81
CA ILE A 61 -11.53 1.84 -0.83
C ILE A 61 -12.95 1.50 -0.41
N THR A 62 -13.43 2.17 0.62
CA THR A 62 -14.77 1.94 1.19
C THR A 62 -15.73 2.99 0.70
N LEU A 63 -16.78 2.57 -0.01
CA LEU A 63 -17.81 3.44 -0.56
C LEU A 63 -19.14 3.25 0.19
N GLN A 64 -19.98 4.29 0.24
CA GLN A 64 -21.28 4.21 0.86
C GLN A 64 -22.22 3.26 0.09
N TYR A 65 -23.17 2.66 0.80
CA TYR A 65 -24.12 1.70 0.22
C TYR A 65 -25.11 2.32 -0.78
N ASP A 66 -25.33 3.63 -0.74
CA ASP A 66 -26.15 4.36 -1.70
C ASP A 66 -25.44 4.58 -3.05
N THR A 67 -24.15 4.20 -3.16
CA THR A 67 -23.41 4.23 -4.41
C THR A 67 -24.02 3.24 -5.40
N THR A 68 -24.53 3.75 -6.51
CA THR A 68 -25.19 2.93 -7.53
C THR A 68 -24.20 2.04 -8.30
N ILE A 69 -24.73 0.97 -8.93
CA ILE A 69 -23.92 0.06 -9.75
C ILE A 69 -23.21 0.81 -10.88
N ASP A 70 -23.86 1.78 -11.49
CA ASP A 70 -23.27 2.58 -12.57
C ASP A 70 -22.14 3.47 -12.07
N GLN A 71 -22.29 4.05 -10.87
CA GLN A 71 -21.21 4.80 -10.24
C GLN A 71 -20.03 3.90 -9.91
N LEU A 72 -20.28 2.72 -9.32
CA LEU A 72 -19.22 1.74 -9.03
C LEU A 72 -18.44 1.34 -10.28
N LYS A 73 -19.12 1.07 -11.40
CA LYS A 73 -18.47 0.75 -12.68
C LYS A 73 -17.64 1.91 -13.19
N LYS A 74 -18.19 3.14 -13.19
CA LYS A 74 -17.48 4.34 -13.66
C LYS A 74 -16.25 4.65 -12.81
N ILE A 75 -16.37 4.55 -11.47
CA ILE A 75 -15.25 4.76 -10.55
C ILE A 75 -14.15 3.73 -10.82
N ARG A 76 -14.50 2.44 -10.91
CA ARG A 76 -13.57 1.36 -11.23
C ARG A 76 -12.83 1.65 -12.54
N ASP A 77 -13.57 1.91 -13.60
CA ASP A 77 -13.01 2.08 -14.95
C ASP A 77 -12.10 3.32 -15.02
N GLU A 78 -12.46 4.39 -14.33
CA GLU A 78 -11.68 5.63 -14.33
C GLU A 78 -10.39 5.49 -13.53
N ILE A 79 -10.42 4.82 -12.37
CA ILE A 79 -9.21 4.50 -11.59
C ILE A 79 -8.30 3.56 -12.41
N GLU A 80 -8.85 2.51 -12.99
CA GLU A 80 -8.08 1.55 -13.81
C GLU A 80 -7.46 2.24 -15.03
N ASN A 81 -8.19 3.12 -15.69
CA ASN A 81 -7.69 3.92 -16.81
C ASN A 81 -6.59 4.91 -16.40
N HIS A 82 -6.75 5.56 -15.24
CA HIS A 82 -5.72 6.46 -14.70
C HIS A 82 -4.41 5.71 -14.46
N ILE A 83 -4.48 4.54 -13.84
CA ILE A 83 -3.29 3.72 -13.58
C ILE A 83 -2.67 3.21 -14.90
N ASN A 84 -3.50 2.72 -15.83
CA ASN A 84 -3.02 2.17 -17.10
C ASN A 84 -2.40 3.22 -18.06
N LYS A 85 -2.82 4.48 -17.96
CA LYS A 85 -2.27 5.58 -18.76
C LYS A 85 -1.12 6.30 -18.06
N GLY A 86 -0.98 6.14 -16.74
CA GLY A 86 0.04 6.83 -15.96
C GLY A 86 1.44 6.26 -16.21
N GLU A 87 2.40 7.16 -16.46
CA GLU A 87 3.81 6.78 -16.71
C GLU A 87 4.50 6.22 -15.46
N ASP A 88 4.01 6.55 -14.28
CA ASP A 88 4.58 6.13 -13.00
C ASP A 88 4.25 4.68 -12.62
N TYR A 89 3.30 4.04 -13.31
CA TYR A 89 2.82 2.69 -13.01
C TYR A 89 3.37 1.66 -13.98
N ASP A 90 3.69 0.48 -13.46
CA ASP A 90 4.14 -0.67 -14.25
C ASP A 90 2.95 -1.57 -14.61
N GLN A 91 2.49 -1.42 -15.83
CA GLN A 91 1.37 -2.19 -16.37
C GLN A 91 1.72 -3.67 -16.59
N SER A 92 3.02 -4.01 -16.73
CA SER A 92 3.48 -5.38 -16.98
C SER A 92 3.24 -6.32 -15.80
N VAL A 93 3.19 -5.77 -14.58
CA VAL A 93 2.98 -6.54 -13.34
C VAL A 93 1.50 -6.74 -13.02
N GLY A 94 0.63 -6.02 -13.73
CA GLY A 94 -0.81 -6.12 -13.61
C GLY A 94 -1.43 -5.05 -12.70
N VAL A 95 -2.64 -4.64 -13.09
CA VAL A 95 -3.49 -3.67 -12.39
C VAL A 95 -4.80 -4.37 -12.03
N ALA A 96 -5.29 -4.15 -10.84
CA ALA A 96 -6.60 -4.67 -10.43
C ALA A 96 -7.38 -3.58 -9.70
N VAL A 97 -8.56 -3.24 -10.24
CA VAL A 97 -9.54 -2.40 -9.58
C VAL A 97 -10.87 -3.13 -9.66
N ARG A 98 -11.35 -3.65 -8.52
CA ARG A 98 -12.57 -4.49 -8.50
C ARG A 98 -13.37 -4.24 -7.21
N VAL A 99 -14.68 -4.34 -7.32
CA VAL A 99 -15.52 -4.48 -6.13
C VAL A 99 -15.17 -5.82 -5.48
N ASP A 100 -14.80 -5.78 -4.22
CA ASP A 100 -14.28 -6.92 -3.48
C ASP A 100 -15.39 -7.60 -2.68
N LYS A 101 -16.01 -6.84 -1.80
CA LYS A 101 -17.06 -7.36 -0.92
C LYS A 101 -18.00 -6.25 -0.42
N PHE A 102 -19.07 -6.69 0.21
CA PHE A 102 -19.99 -5.84 0.98
C PHE A 102 -19.68 -6.05 2.46
N SER A 103 -19.19 -5.00 3.11
CA SER A 103 -18.85 -4.96 4.53
C SER A 103 -20.03 -4.39 5.34
N ASP A 104 -19.95 -4.38 6.66
CA ASP A 104 -21.06 -3.99 7.55
C ASP A 104 -21.61 -2.58 7.26
N SER A 105 -20.76 -1.64 6.81
CA SER A 105 -21.14 -0.25 6.55
C SER A 105 -20.59 0.31 5.23
N SER A 106 -20.04 -0.55 4.35
CA SER A 106 -19.41 -0.11 3.11
C SER A 106 -19.45 -1.14 1.99
N ILE A 107 -19.36 -0.64 0.76
CA ILE A 107 -18.99 -1.41 -0.43
C ILE A 107 -17.49 -1.26 -0.59
N ASP A 108 -16.78 -2.36 -0.48
CA ASP A 108 -15.31 -2.36 -0.55
C ASP A 108 -14.84 -2.58 -1.98
N MET A 109 -13.99 -1.67 -2.45
CA MET A 109 -13.33 -1.77 -3.76
C MET A 109 -11.84 -1.96 -3.57
N TYR A 110 -11.33 -3.06 -4.08
CA TYR A 110 -9.90 -3.39 -4.07
C TYR A 110 -9.18 -2.68 -5.21
N VAL A 111 -8.09 -1.98 -4.88
CA VAL A 111 -7.20 -1.33 -5.85
C VAL A 111 -5.79 -1.85 -5.63
N ARG A 112 -5.19 -2.40 -6.68
CA ARG A 112 -3.79 -2.85 -6.67
C ARG A 112 -3.08 -2.42 -7.94
N CYS A 113 -1.91 -1.82 -7.75
CA CYS A 113 -1.00 -1.48 -8.83
C CYS A 113 0.45 -1.52 -8.35
N PHE A 114 1.38 -1.38 -9.28
CA PHE A 114 2.81 -1.35 -9.00
C PHE A 114 3.42 -0.11 -9.61
N THR A 115 4.37 0.52 -8.91
CA THR A 115 5.11 1.67 -9.42
C THR A 115 6.30 1.21 -10.25
N LYS A 116 6.72 1.98 -11.25
CA LYS A 116 7.98 1.74 -11.99
C LYS A 116 9.21 2.07 -11.17
N THR A 117 9.06 2.97 -10.19
CA THR A 117 10.18 3.39 -9.36
C THR A 117 10.47 2.38 -8.26
N ASN A 118 11.74 2.15 -7.98
CA ASN A 118 12.22 1.46 -6.80
C ASN A 118 12.64 2.41 -5.67
N SER A 119 12.66 3.74 -5.92
CA SER A 119 12.94 4.75 -4.92
C SER A 119 11.78 4.93 -3.95
N TRP A 120 12.05 4.81 -2.65
CA TRP A 120 11.07 5.02 -1.60
C TRP A 120 10.41 6.40 -1.64
N THR A 121 11.22 7.46 -1.81
CA THR A 121 10.73 8.84 -1.87
C THR A 121 9.80 9.06 -3.05
N ASN A 122 10.15 8.53 -4.23
CA ASN A 122 9.30 8.64 -5.42
C ASN A 122 8.03 7.79 -5.28
N TYR A 123 8.14 6.60 -4.70
CA TYR A 123 6.98 5.76 -4.37
C TYR A 123 5.97 6.51 -3.52
N LEU A 124 6.40 7.23 -2.48
CA LEU A 124 5.50 8.00 -1.62
C LEU A 124 4.76 9.09 -2.40
N LYS A 125 5.43 9.77 -3.34
CA LYS A 125 4.80 10.78 -4.22
C LYS A 125 3.75 10.15 -5.13
N VAL A 126 4.09 9.04 -5.79
CA VAL A 126 3.15 8.32 -6.68
C VAL A 126 1.95 7.82 -5.89
N LYS A 127 2.19 7.29 -4.69
CA LYS A 127 1.14 6.82 -3.77
C LYS A 127 0.20 7.94 -3.36
N GLU A 128 0.73 9.10 -3.00
CA GLU A 128 -0.06 10.30 -2.63
C GLU A 128 -0.89 10.77 -3.83
N ASN A 129 -0.28 10.92 -5.00
CA ASN A 129 -0.97 11.34 -6.21
C ASN A 129 -2.13 10.41 -6.57
N LEU A 130 -1.93 9.10 -6.44
CA LEU A 130 -2.99 8.11 -6.65
C LEU A 130 -4.14 8.30 -5.64
N ALA A 131 -3.82 8.52 -4.36
CA ALA A 131 -4.83 8.73 -3.34
C ALA A 131 -5.70 9.96 -3.63
N LEU A 132 -5.07 11.07 -4.02
CA LEU A 132 -5.75 12.32 -4.37
C LEU A 132 -6.62 12.15 -5.62
N GLU A 133 -6.11 11.44 -6.64
CA GLU A 133 -6.87 11.20 -7.87
C GLU A 133 -8.06 10.27 -7.62
N ILE A 134 -7.89 9.21 -6.82
CA ILE A 134 -9.00 8.35 -6.41
C ILE A 134 -10.08 9.15 -5.68
N LYS A 135 -9.68 10.04 -4.75
CA LYS A 135 -10.64 10.90 -4.05
C LYS A 135 -11.41 11.77 -5.03
N LYS A 136 -10.73 12.42 -5.95
CA LYS A 136 -11.35 13.25 -7.00
C LYS A 136 -12.29 12.47 -7.90
N ILE A 137 -11.93 11.24 -8.30
CA ILE A 137 -12.77 10.36 -9.12
C ILE A 137 -14.04 10.00 -8.37
N VAL A 138 -13.93 9.55 -7.12
CA VAL A 138 -15.08 9.14 -6.31
C VAL A 138 -16.06 10.29 -6.13
N GLU A 139 -15.58 11.46 -5.68
CA GLU A 139 -16.41 12.66 -5.49
C GLU A 139 -16.98 13.18 -6.81
N GLY A 140 -16.18 13.13 -7.89
CA GLY A 140 -16.62 13.56 -9.23
C GLY A 140 -17.71 12.69 -9.86
N LYS A 141 -17.90 11.45 -9.35
CA LYS A 141 -19.02 10.57 -9.76
C LYS A 141 -20.23 10.69 -8.81
N GLY A 142 -20.21 11.63 -7.88
CA GLY A 142 -21.29 11.82 -6.91
C GLY A 142 -21.39 10.68 -5.89
N ALA A 143 -20.31 9.93 -5.70
CA ALA A 143 -20.19 8.92 -4.64
C ALA A 143 -19.43 9.50 -3.45
N ALA A 144 -19.57 8.86 -2.30
CA ALA A 144 -18.87 9.25 -1.08
C ALA A 144 -18.18 8.04 -0.43
N PHE A 145 -17.11 8.33 0.30
CA PHE A 145 -16.45 7.32 1.13
C PHE A 145 -17.34 6.95 2.31
N ALA A 146 -17.32 5.68 2.69
CA ALA A 146 -18.09 5.19 3.81
C ALA A 146 -17.47 5.63 5.14
N PHE A 147 -18.34 5.94 6.10
CA PHE A 147 -17.98 6.16 7.49
C PHE A 147 -18.53 4.99 8.33
N PRO A 148 -17.89 4.64 9.46
CA PRO A 148 -18.50 3.72 10.41
C PRO A 148 -19.89 4.23 10.80
N SER A 149 -20.94 3.45 10.51
CA SER A 149 -22.34 3.82 10.74
C SER A 149 -22.97 2.87 11.74
N GLN A 150 -23.78 3.42 12.65
CA GLN A 150 -24.63 2.66 13.57
C GLN A 150 -26.06 3.17 13.46
N SER A 151 -27.00 2.24 13.35
CA SER A 151 -28.43 2.56 13.42
C SER A 151 -28.91 2.47 14.87
N ILE A 152 -29.39 3.58 15.43
CA ILE A 152 -29.93 3.63 16.79
C ILE A 152 -31.46 3.71 16.68
N TYR A 153 -32.14 2.69 17.15
CA TYR A 153 -33.62 2.69 17.28
C TYR A 153 -33.96 3.21 18.67
N VAL A 154 -34.63 4.37 18.73
CA VAL A 154 -35.16 4.95 19.97
C VAL A 154 -36.63 4.61 20.10
N GLU A 155 -36.97 3.72 21.02
CA GLU A 155 -38.37 3.51 21.40
C GLU A 155 -38.85 4.66 22.30
N LYS A 156 -39.86 5.42 21.82
CA LYS A 156 -40.58 6.36 22.68
C LYS A 156 -41.58 5.56 23.55
N LYS A 157 -41.35 5.56 24.86
CA LYS A 157 -42.36 5.12 25.82
C LYS A 157 -43.49 6.12 25.90
#